data_5b65e06c3ff19e9c8b0bb9052275110d
#
_entry.id   5b65e06c3ff19e9c8b0bb9052275110d
#
_cell.length_a   1.000
_cell.length_b   1.000
_cell.length_c   1.000
_cell.angle_alpha   90.00
_cell.angle_beta   90.00
_cell.angle_gamma   90.00
#
_symmetry.space_group_name_H-M   'P 1'
#
loop_
_entity.id
_entity.type
_entity.pdbx_description
1 polymer ?
#
loop_
_entity_poly.entity_id
_entity_poly.type
_entity_poly.pdbx_seq_one_letter_code
_entity_poly.pdbx_strand_id
1 'polypeptide(L)'
;GKKNQMESTTSGGSFRGWVYGQATRRNPTDPVRNEDGTWNENVSKFEYENPLALLYEAEGNVKKTQLRYNGNIVYNPIKDLTLSAVFSYIRDNMNRGYGETLNHISALRDGLAGWSSVGAYTKMEKLMELTAQYNKEIGAHKFSVLGGYSYNETDFEELWIDNYGFQDDYFGGWHNIGIGSALKDGKANIGSKKTPTNLIGFFGRATYSFKNRYLLMGALRYEGASQLWGTDNAWGLFPSISVGWRITEEAFMKNQKIFDDLKLRVGYGVTGSQPKDPFLGVAMLKYGSYAFVNGNWVQT
;
A
#
# COMPACT_ATOMS: atom_id res chain seq x y z
N GLY A 1 -15.69 1.65 18.12
CA GLY A 1 -14.98 2.81 18.62
C GLY A 1 -14.83 3.85 17.52
N LYS A 2 -15.25 5.08 17.79
CA LYS A 2 -15.00 6.22 16.89
C LYS A 2 -13.49 6.36 16.76
N LYS A 3 -12.91 5.92 15.64
CA LYS A 3 -11.60 6.37 15.23
C LYS A 3 -11.82 7.70 14.53
N ASN A 4 -11.63 8.78 15.29
CA ASN A 4 -11.53 10.11 14.70
C ASN A 4 -10.41 10.07 13.68
N GLN A 5 -10.73 10.46 12.45
CA GLN A 5 -9.90 10.28 11.29
C GLN A 5 -8.63 11.11 11.34
N MET A 6 -7.61 10.57 11.93
CA MET A 6 -6.26 10.99 11.55
C MET A 6 -5.82 10.42 10.18
N GLU A 7 -6.55 9.45 9.61
CA GLU A 7 -6.16 8.80 8.36
C GLU A 7 -6.40 9.65 7.09
N SER A 8 -7.36 10.57 7.10
CA SER A 8 -7.53 11.54 6.00
C SER A 8 -6.52 12.69 6.02
N THR A 9 -5.74 12.77 7.08
CA THR A 9 -4.75 13.84 7.28
C THR A 9 -3.41 13.59 6.62
N THR A 10 -3.21 12.41 6.01
CA THR A 10 -1.92 12.01 5.43
C THR A 10 -1.75 12.40 3.96
N SER A 11 -2.81 12.73 3.25
CA SER A 11 -2.68 13.32 1.92
C SER A 11 -2.45 14.83 2.06
N GLY A 12 -1.19 15.20 2.03
CA GLY A 12 -0.77 16.57 2.29
C GLY A 12 -1.47 17.63 1.43
N GLY A 13 -1.73 18.78 2.03
CA GLY A 13 -2.15 19.98 1.32
C GLY A 13 -3.65 20.18 1.16
N SER A 14 -4.49 19.37 1.76
CA SER A 14 -5.93 19.60 1.74
C SER A 14 -6.39 20.32 3.00
N PHE A 15 -7.09 21.45 2.86
CA PHE A 15 -7.76 22.14 3.96
C PHE A 15 -8.88 21.30 4.61
N ARG A 16 -9.20 20.14 4.06
CA ARG A 16 -10.16 19.17 4.62
C ARG A 16 -9.56 18.24 5.67
N GLY A 17 -8.26 18.28 5.86
CA GLY A 17 -7.59 17.41 6.78
C GLY A 17 -6.31 18.03 7.32
N TRP A 18 -5.35 17.19 7.64
CA TRP A 18 -4.04 17.61 8.12
C TRP A 18 -4.08 18.40 9.43
N VAL A 19 -4.97 18.02 10.32
CA VAL A 19 -5.17 18.65 11.64
C VAL A 19 -3.85 18.91 12.38
N TYR A 20 -2.93 17.93 12.35
CA TYR A 20 -1.61 18.08 12.97
C TYR A 20 -0.80 19.22 12.33
N GLY A 21 -0.77 19.29 11.01
CA GLY A 21 -0.08 20.37 10.31
C GLY A 21 -0.67 21.74 10.62
N GLN A 22 -2.00 21.83 10.69
CA GLN A 22 -2.67 23.07 11.06
C GLN A 22 -2.37 23.45 12.53
N ALA A 23 -2.37 22.49 13.44
CA ALA A 23 -2.03 22.74 14.85
C ALA A 23 -0.59 23.25 15.04
N THR A 24 0.34 22.85 14.17
CA THR A 24 1.74 23.32 14.23
C THR A 24 1.95 24.69 13.57
N ARG A 25 1.07 25.10 12.65
CA ARG A 25 1.17 26.36 11.91
C ARG A 25 0.38 27.51 12.53
N ARG A 26 -0.77 27.18 13.15
CA ARG A 26 -1.63 28.18 13.74
C ARG A 26 -0.95 28.84 14.94
N ASN A 27 -1.10 30.17 15.04
CA ASN A 27 -0.62 30.92 16.18
C ASN A 27 -1.36 30.47 17.45
N PRO A 28 -0.65 30.03 18.49
CA PRO A 28 -1.27 29.54 19.73
C PRO A 28 -2.03 30.63 20.51
N THR A 29 -1.83 31.92 20.18
CA THR A 29 -2.58 33.06 20.78
C THR A 29 -3.87 33.37 20.03
N ASP A 30 -4.11 32.79 18.84
CA ASP A 30 -5.37 33.00 18.14
C ASP A 30 -6.51 32.33 18.90
N PRO A 31 -7.64 33.01 19.11
CA PRO A 31 -8.77 32.40 19.79
C PRO A 31 -9.32 31.20 18.99
N VAL A 32 -9.82 30.21 19.70
CA VAL A 32 -10.46 29.04 19.10
C VAL A 32 -11.84 29.38 18.54
N ARG A 33 -12.57 30.26 19.25
CA ARG A 33 -13.90 30.70 18.87
C ARG A 33 -13.98 32.26 18.92
N ASN A 34 -14.85 32.78 18.11
CA ASN A 34 -15.23 34.17 18.13
C ASN A 34 -16.15 34.47 19.35
N GLU A 35 -16.40 35.72 19.65
CA GLU A 35 -17.28 36.16 20.76
C GLU A 35 -18.72 35.65 20.62
N ASP A 36 -19.18 35.44 19.38
CA ASP A 36 -20.50 34.91 19.05
C ASP A 36 -20.59 33.37 19.14
N GLY A 37 -19.50 32.72 19.53
CA GLY A 37 -19.39 31.25 19.65
C GLY A 37 -19.09 30.52 18.37
N THR A 38 -19.00 31.18 17.22
CA THR A 38 -18.57 30.57 15.95
C THR A 38 -17.08 30.21 15.97
N TRP A 39 -16.64 29.31 15.06
CA TRP A 39 -15.23 29.01 14.95
C TRP A 39 -14.45 30.22 14.45
N ASN A 40 -13.33 30.49 15.09
CA ASN A 40 -12.41 31.52 14.59
C ASN A 40 -11.64 30.95 13.42
N GLU A 41 -12.12 31.23 12.20
CA GLU A 41 -11.52 30.79 10.93
C GLU A 41 -11.09 32.01 10.10
N ASN A 42 -9.95 31.91 9.44
CA ASN A 42 -9.47 32.91 8.51
C ASN A 42 -9.60 32.41 7.08
N VAL A 43 -10.77 32.65 6.48
CA VAL A 43 -11.09 32.19 5.11
C VAL A 43 -10.21 32.81 4.02
N SER A 44 -9.51 33.91 4.33
CA SER A 44 -8.60 34.56 3.38
C SER A 44 -7.19 33.95 3.37
N LYS A 45 -6.83 33.21 4.42
CA LYS A 45 -5.54 32.53 4.50
C LYS A 45 -5.68 31.08 4.05
N PHE A 46 -4.82 30.66 3.16
CA PHE A 46 -4.73 29.26 2.74
C PHE A 46 -3.85 28.49 3.72
N GLU A 47 -4.25 27.26 4.04
CA GLU A 47 -3.54 26.39 5.00
C GLU A 47 -3.32 27.00 6.39
N TYR A 48 -4.34 27.69 6.92
CA TYR A 48 -4.34 28.28 8.26
C TYR A 48 -5.68 28.03 8.97
N GLU A 49 -6.17 26.82 8.85
CA GLU A 49 -7.45 26.38 9.39
C GLU A 49 -7.38 26.21 10.92
N ASN A 50 -8.53 26.31 11.57
CA ASN A 50 -8.65 26.03 12.98
C ASN A 50 -8.61 24.51 13.22
N PRO A 51 -7.58 23.97 13.89
CA PRO A 51 -7.44 22.53 14.05
C PRO A 51 -8.55 21.89 14.87
N LEU A 52 -9.15 22.63 15.81
CA LEU A 52 -10.30 22.14 16.57
C LEU A 52 -11.57 22.14 15.73
N ALA A 53 -11.80 23.18 14.91
CA ALA A 53 -12.91 23.17 13.97
C ALA A 53 -12.84 21.97 13.02
N LEU A 54 -11.66 21.66 12.46
CA LEU A 54 -11.45 20.48 11.60
C LEU A 54 -11.82 19.17 12.31
N LEU A 55 -11.61 19.07 13.63
CA LEU A 55 -11.94 17.89 14.42
C LEU A 55 -13.43 17.77 14.77
N TYR A 56 -14.06 18.90 15.07
CA TYR A 56 -15.45 18.91 15.55
C TYR A 56 -16.46 18.99 14.41
N GLU A 57 -16.09 19.58 13.29
CA GLU A 57 -16.97 19.77 12.13
C GLU A 57 -16.81 18.68 11.07
N ALA A 58 -16.10 17.60 11.40
CA ALA A 58 -15.99 16.44 10.53
C ALA A 58 -16.23 15.15 11.33
N GLU A 59 -16.94 14.22 10.71
CA GLU A 59 -17.19 12.89 11.28
C GLU A 59 -16.97 11.82 10.21
N GLY A 60 -16.43 10.67 10.61
CA GLY A 60 -16.25 9.55 9.69
C GLY A 60 -16.15 8.20 10.38
N ASN A 61 -16.49 7.17 9.62
CA ASN A 61 -16.43 5.80 10.07
C ASN A 61 -15.79 4.91 8.99
N VAL A 62 -14.84 4.07 9.40
CA VAL A 62 -14.24 3.05 8.56
C VAL A 62 -14.47 1.69 9.19
N LYS A 63 -15.13 0.79 8.46
CA LYS A 63 -15.32 -0.61 8.84
C LYS A 63 -14.52 -1.48 7.89
N LYS A 64 -13.48 -2.13 8.43
CA LYS A 64 -12.67 -3.09 7.69
C LYS A 64 -12.86 -4.50 8.23
N THR A 65 -13.06 -5.45 7.33
CA THR A 65 -13.12 -6.89 7.63
C THR A 65 -12.05 -7.59 6.81
N GLN A 66 -11.19 -8.33 7.48
CA GLN A 66 -10.15 -9.13 6.86
C GLN A 66 -10.38 -10.62 7.15
N LEU A 67 -10.36 -11.42 6.10
CA LEU A 67 -10.31 -12.88 6.16
C LEU A 67 -8.94 -13.33 5.64
N ARG A 68 -8.31 -14.25 6.37
CA ARG A 68 -7.03 -14.83 5.97
C ARG A 68 -7.05 -16.34 6.14
N TYR A 69 -6.72 -17.06 5.08
CA TYR A 69 -6.53 -18.50 5.08
C TYR A 69 -5.10 -18.80 4.62
N ASN A 70 -4.39 -19.64 5.37
CA ASN A 70 -3.08 -20.13 5.00
C ASN A 70 -3.08 -21.65 5.11
N GLY A 71 -2.54 -22.32 4.11
CA GLY A 71 -2.30 -23.76 4.10
C GLY A 71 -0.85 -24.04 3.75
N ASN A 72 -0.25 -25.00 4.42
CA ASN A 72 1.07 -25.48 4.10
C ASN A 72 1.06 -27.02 4.08
N ILE A 73 1.57 -27.59 3.00
CA ILE A 73 1.74 -29.03 2.82
C ILE A 73 3.23 -29.29 2.67
N VAL A 74 3.78 -30.16 3.51
CA VAL A 74 5.18 -30.58 3.43
C VAL A 74 5.22 -32.09 3.23
N TYR A 75 5.99 -32.52 2.24
CA TYR A 75 6.15 -33.93 1.90
C TYR A 75 7.64 -34.26 1.73
N ASN A 76 8.11 -35.28 2.42
CA ASN A 76 9.49 -35.74 2.37
C ASN A 76 9.53 -37.14 1.70
N PRO A 77 9.60 -37.21 0.36
CA PRO A 77 9.61 -38.48 -0.35
C PRO A 77 10.86 -39.33 -0.04
N ILE A 78 11.99 -38.71 0.22
CA ILE A 78 13.25 -39.31 0.66
C ILE A 78 13.91 -38.43 1.72
N LYS A 79 14.84 -38.99 2.49
CA LYS A 79 15.48 -38.37 3.65
C LYS A 79 16.02 -36.97 3.41
N ASP A 80 16.58 -36.72 2.25
CA ASP A 80 17.33 -35.49 1.94
C ASP A 80 16.49 -34.49 1.09
N LEU A 81 15.25 -34.85 0.69
CA LEU A 81 14.39 -34.07 -0.19
C LEU A 81 13.10 -33.66 0.53
N THR A 82 12.83 -32.36 0.54
CA THR A 82 11.59 -31.77 1.04
C THR A 82 10.85 -31.05 -0.08
N LEU A 83 9.61 -31.44 -0.32
CA LEU A 83 8.68 -30.74 -1.19
C LEU A 83 7.71 -29.94 -0.32
N SER A 84 7.46 -28.69 -0.65
CA SER A 84 6.54 -27.83 0.09
C SER A 84 5.61 -27.09 -0.86
N ALA A 85 4.34 -27.00 -0.47
CA ALA A 85 3.33 -26.19 -1.13
C ALA A 85 2.69 -25.27 -0.11
N VAL A 86 2.75 -23.97 -0.35
CA VAL A 86 2.13 -22.92 0.48
C VAL A 86 1.03 -22.27 -0.33
N PHE A 87 -0.15 -22.12 0.31
CA PHE A 87 -1.28 -21.43 -0.24
C PHE A 87 -1.71 -20.34 0.77
N SER A 88 -1.94 -19.13 0.27
CA SER A 88 -2.50 -18.05 1.07
C SER A 88 -3.62 -17.36 0.31
N TYR A 89 -4.70 -17.09 1.02
CA TYR A 89 -5.82 -16.30 0.53
C TYR A 89 -6.13 -15.22 1.56
N ILE A 90 -6.13 -13.98 1.12
CA ILE A 90 -6.49 -12.83 1.95
C ILE A 90 -7.61 -12.08 1.23
N ARG A 91 -8.67 -11.75 1.97
CA ARG A 91 -9.73 -10.87 1.49
C ARG A 91 -9.97 -9.76 2.48
N ASP A 92 -9.77 -8.54 2.03
CA ASP A 92 -10.07 -7.31 2.74
C ASP A 92 -11.30 -6.66 2.12
N ASN A 93 -12.30 -6.38 2.95
CA ASN A 93 -13.44 -5.54 2.57
C ASN A 93 -13.42 -4.31 3.47
N MET A 94 -13.57 -3.14 2.88
CA MET A 94 -13.69 -1.88 3.60
C MET A 94 -14.90 -1.10 3.12
N ASN A 95 -15.63 -0.54 4.08
CA ASN A 95 -16.64 0.49 3.85
C ASN A 95 -16.23 1.73 4.64
N ARG A 96 -16.30 2.88 4.01
CA ARG A 96 -15.96 4.18 4.59
C ARG A 96 -17.10 5.15 4.37
N GLY A 97 -17.45 5.91 5.40
CA GLY A 97 -18.28 7.08 5.34
C GLY A 97 -17.56 8.26 5.99
N TYR A 98 -17.69 9.44 5.42
CA TYR A 98 -17.10 10.68 5.93
C TYR A 98 -17.99 11.85 5.57
N GLY A 99 -18.17 12.78 6.50
CA GLY A 99 -18.94 14.00 6.29
C GLY A 99 -18.35 15.20 7.01
N GLU A 100 -18.51 16.35 6.40
CA GLU A 100 -18.17 17.67 6.90
C GLU A 100 -19.47 18.48 7.06
N THR A 101 -19.60 19.17 8.17
CA THR A 101 -20.80 19.95 8.47
C THR A 101 -20.87 21.25 7.67
N LEU A 102 -21.98 21.98 7.81
CA LEU A 102 -22.14 23.32 7.24
C LEU A 102 -21.19 24.37 7.85
N ASN A 103 -20.64 24.10 9.04
CA ASN A 103 -19.69 24.99 9.72
C ASN A 103 -18.22 24.63 9.46
N HIS A 104 -17.97 23.56 8.68
CA HIS A 104 -16.62 23.21 8.30
C HIS A 104 -16.02 24.25 7.36
N ILE A 105 -14.71 24.43 7.42
CA ILE A 105 -14.00 25.44 6.61
C ILE A 105 -14.25 25.29 5.10
N SER A 106 -14.49 24.08 4.61
CA SER A 106 -14.85 23.82 3.22
C SER A 106 -16.18 24.44 2.83
N ALA A 107 -17.17 24.47 3.75
CA ALA A 107 -18.42 25.16 3.54
C ALA A 107 -18.26 26.68 3.58
N LEU A 108 -17.48 27.18 4.56
CA LEU A 108 -17.29 28.61 4.76
C LEU A 108 -16.46 29.28 3.66
N ARG A 109 -15.42 28.58 3.16
CA ARG A 109 -14.50 29.12 2.14
C ARG A 109 -14.98 28.87 0.72
N ASP A 110 -15.43 27.65 0.44
CA ASP A 110 -15.72 27.20 -0.93
C ASP A 110 -17.23 27.18 -1.24
N GLY A 111 -18.06 27.47 -0.24
CA GLY A 111 -19.52 27.48 -0.39
C GLY A 111 -20.12 26.10 -0.68
N LEU A 112 -19.47 25.03 -0.19
CA LEU A 112 -19.89 23.66 -0.49
C LEU A 112 -21.17 23.25 0.25
N ALA A 113 -21.56 23.97 1.30
CA ALA A 113 -22.73 23.65 2.14
C ALA A 113 -22.73 22.19 2.61
N GLY A 114 -21.67 21.83 3.35
CA GLY A 114 -21.40 20.46 3.76
C GLY A 114 -20.84 19.58 2.64
N TRP A 115 -20.01 18.62 3.00
CA TRP A 115 -19.42 17.68 2.06
C TRP A 115 -19.44 16.27 2.62
N SER A 116 -19.66 15.28 1.79
CA SER A 116 -19.68 13.89 2.23
C SER A 116 -19.08 12.96 1.19
N SER A 117 -18.46 11.90 1.69
CA SER A 117 -17.84 10.85 0.90
C SER A 117 -18.27 9.48 1.39
N VAL A 118 -18.60 8.59 0.47
CA VAL A 118 -18.78 7.16 0.71
C VAL A 118 -17.82 6.41 -0.18
N GLY A 119 -17.15 5.42 0.38
CA GLY A 119 -16.26 4.56 -0.40
C GLY A 119 -16.32 3.12 0.09
N ALA A 120 -16.13 2.21 -0.83
CA ALA A 120 -15.96 0.79 -0.53
C ALA A 120 -14.85 0.21 -1.38
N TYR A 121 -14.07 -0.69 -0.81
CA TYR A 121 -13.16 -1.51 -1.60
C TYR A 121 -13.19 -2.97 -1.17
N THR A 122 -12.90 -3.82 -2.14
CA THR A 122 -12.55 -5.23 -1.92
C THR A 122 -11.16 -5.47 -2.48
N LYS A 123 -10.25 -6.00 -1.64
CA LYS A 123 -8.93 -6.46 -2.06
C LYS A 123 -8.83 -7.96 -1.82
N MET A 124 -8.49 -8.72 -2.84
CA MET A 124 -8.21 -10.15 -2.76
C MET A 124 -6.76 -10.40 -3.12
N GLU A 125 -6.08 -11.17 -2.31
CA GLU A 125 -4.71 -11.63 -2.57
C GLU A 125 -4.68 -13.16 -2.52
N LYS A 126 -4.12 -13.77 -3.54
CA LYS A 126 -3.91 -15.21 -3.62
C LYS A 126 -2.43 -15.45 -3.86
N LEU A 127 -1.85 -16.31 -3.04
CA LEU A 127 -0.47 -16.75 -3.18
C LEU A 127 -0.43 -18.26 -3.26
N MET A 128 0.32 -18.76 -4.22
CA MET A 128 0.76 -20.15 -4.29
C MET A 128 2.28 -20.19 -4.44
N GLU A 129 2.93 -20.94 -3.58
CA GLU A 129 4.36 -21.18 -3.67
C GLU A 129 4.64 -22.67 -3.59
N LEU A 130 5.38 -23.19 -4.55
CA LEU A 130 5.83 -24.57 -4.62
C LEU A 130 7.34 -24.58 -4.55
N THR A 131 7.90 -25.38 -3.64
CA THR A 131 9.35 -25.51 -3.49
C THR A 131 9.78 -26.95 -3.40
N ALA A 132 10.97 -27.24 -3.95
CA ALA A 132 11.69 -28.48 -3.75
C ALA A 132 13.08 -28.13 -3.18
N GLN A 133 13.40 -28.66 -2.02
CA GLN A 133 14.68 -28.45 -1.35
C GLN A 133 15.38 -29.78 -1.13
N TYR A 134 16.60 -29.86 -1.60
CA TYR A 134 17.49 -31.01 -1.40
C TYR A 134 18.67 -30.62 -0.54
N ASN A 135 18.89 -31.34 0.57
CA ASN A 135 19.98 -31.09 1.51
C ASN A 135 20.86 -32.34 1.58
N LYS A 136 22.18 -32.14 1.49
CA LYS A 136 23.14 -33.24 1.57
C LYS A 136 24.35 -32.86 2.39
N GLU A 137 24.73 -33.73 3.32
CA GLU A 137 25.96 -33.63 4.08
C GLU A 137 26.86 -34.81 3.75
N ILE A 138 28.11 -34.56 3.34
CA ILE A 138 29.12 -35.55 3.04
C ILE A 138 30.40 -35.13 3.76
N GLY A 139 30.68 -35.73 4.90
CA GLY A 139 31.82 -35.37 5.72
C GLY A 139 31.77 -33.88 6.15
N ALA A 140 32.79 -33.14 5.71
CA ALA A 140 32.85 -31.71 6.02
C ALA A 140 32.06 -30.79 5.06
N HIS A 141 31.44 -31.35 4.07
CA HIS A 141 30.73 -30.62 3.01
C HIS A 141 29.21 -30.66 3.25
N LYS A 142 28.59 -29.51 3.22
CA LYS A 142 27.12 -29.36 3.31
C LYS A 142 26.63 -28.64 2.09
N PHE A 143 25.66 -29.23 1.40
CA PHE A 143 25.01 -28.69 0.23
C PHE A 143 23.51 -28.51 0.51
N SER A 144 22.95 -27.41 0.06
CA SER A 144 21.50 -27.24 -0.02
C SER A 144 21.15 -26.59 -1.35
N VAL A 145 20.25 -27.21 -2.09
CA VAL A 145 19.71 -26.68 -3.35
C VAL A 145 18.21 -26.57 -3.18
N LEU A 146 17.66 -25.41 -3.52
CA LEU A 146 16.24 -25.13 -3.52
C LEU A 146 15.85 -24.60 -4.89
N GLY A 147 14.78 -25.13 -5.46
CA GLY A 147 14.10 -24.60 -6.62
C GLY A 147 12.64 -24.38 -6.31
N GLY A 148 12.03 -23.35 -6.88
CA GLY A 148 10.65 -23.04 -6.60
C GLY A 148 9.96 -22.25 -7.69
N TYR A 149 8.64 -22.24 -7.55
CA TYR A 149 7.69 -21.47 -8.35
C TYR A 149 6.79 -20.70 -7.41
N SER A 150 6.50 -19.45 -7.75
CA SER A 150 5.54 -18.62 -7.03
C SER A 150 4.56 -17.97 -7.99
N TYR A 151 3.30 -17.93 -7.60
CA TYR A 151 2.23 -17.20 -8.25
C TYR A 151 1.55 -16.32 -7.23
N ASN A 152 1.47 -15.04 -7.51
CA ASN A 152 0.74 -14.07 -6.70
C ASN A 152 -0.26 -13.34 -7.58
N GLU A 153 -1.51 -13.28 -7.14
CA GLU A 153 -2.61 -12.56 -7.76
C GLU A 153 -3.18 -11.58 -6.75
N THR A 154 -3.28 -10.32 -7.13
CA THR A 154 -3.99 -9.31 -6.35
C THR A 154 -5.08 -8.72 -7.22
N ASP A 155 -6.31 -8.75 -6.74
CA ASP A 155 -7.45 -8.08 -7.35
C ASP A 155 -7.96 -7.01 -6.39
N PHE A 156 -7.96 -5.77 -6.84
CA PHE A 156 -8.42 -4.62 -6.07
C PHE A 156 -9.52 -3.91 -6.82
N GLU A 157 -10.68 -3.82 -6.20
CA GLU A 157 -11.84 -3.09 -6.69
C GLU A 157 -12.25 -2.04 -5.68
N GLU A 158 -12.47 -0.82 -6.14
CA GLU A 158 -12.96 0.28 -5.32
C GLU A 158 -14.05 1.06 -6.04
N LEU A 159 -14.93 1.65 -5.25
CA LEU A 159 -15.88 2.65 -5.69
C LEU A 159 -15.92 3.79 -4.67
N TRP A 160 -16.22 5.00 -5.14
CA TRP A 160 -16.39 6.17 -4.30
C TRP A 160 -17.44 7.11 -4.86
N ILE A 161 -18.06 7.84 -3.95
CA ILE A 161 -19.01 8.91 -4.25
C ILE A 161 -18.66 10.05 -3.29
N ASP A 162 -18.41 11.24 -3.84
CA ASP A 162 -18.29 12.48 -3.11
C ASP A 162 -19.43 13.39 -3.55
N ASN A 163 -20.18 13.95 -2.59
CA ASN A 163 -21.27 14.87 -2.84
C ASN A 163 -21.27 16.01 -1.82
N TYR A 164 -21.89 17.11 -2.15
CA TYR A 164 -22.00 18.28 -1.30
C TYR A 164 -23.31 19.06 -1.55
N GLY A 165 -23.53 20.14 -0.80
CA GLY A 165 -24.75 20.92 -0.88
C GLY A 165 -25.90 20.27 -0.12
N PHE A 166 -25.66 19.91 1.14
CA PHE A 166 -26.63 19.37 2.07
C PHE A 166 -27.38 20.54 2.75
N GLN A 167 -28.66 20.31 3.07
CA GLN A 167 -29.50 21.35 3.69
C GLN A 167 -29.33 21.42 5.21
N ASP A 168 -28.92 20.32 5.82
CA ASP A 168 -28.71 20.20 7.26
C ASP A 168 -27.62 19.18 7.60
N ASP A 169 -27.21 19.15 8.86
CA ASP A 169 -26.18 18.25 9.41
C ASP A 169 -26.76 17.08 10.20
N TYR A 170 -28.10 16.90 10.19
CA TYR A 170 -28.80 16.01 11.12
C TYR A 170 -28.38 14.54 11.05
N PHE A 171 -28.06 14.01 9.86
CA PHE A 171 -27.73 12.60 9.66
C PHE A 171 -26.27 12.31 9.28
N GLY A 172 -25.40 13.32 9.28
CA GLY A 172 -24.10 13.16 8.63
C GLY A 172 -24.31 12.76 7.15
N GLY A 173 -23.96 13.60 6.20
CA GLY A 173 -24.34 13.48 4.79
C GLY A 173 -24.05 12.12 4.14
N TRP A 174 -23.07 11.34 4.66
CA TRP A 174 -22.75 10.04 4.09
C TRP A 174 -23.82 8.96 4.30
N HIS A 175 -24.70 9.08 5.27
CA HIS A 175 -25.81 8.15 5.49
C HIS A 175 -26.91 8.30 4.44
N ASN A 176 -26.99 9.46 3.81
CA ASN A 176 -27.91 9.73 2.71
C ASN A 176 -27.26 10.62 1.65
N ILE A 177 -26.18 10.14 1.06
CA ILE A 177 -25.32 10.92 0.16
C ILE A 177 -26.06 11.45 -1.07
N GLY A 178 -27.15 10.82 -1.46
CA GLY A 178 -27.92 11.17 -2.66
C GLY A 178 -28.71 12.49 -2.55
N ILE A 179 -28.92 13.06 -1.33
CA ILE A 179 -29.67 14.28 -1.14
C ILE A 179 -28.86 15.56 -1.40
N GLY A 180 -27.53 15.47 -1.42
CA GLY A 180 -26.69 16.63 -1.73
C GLY A 180 -26.98 17.15 -3.14
N SER A 181 -27.14 18.49 -3.27
CA SER A 181 -27.57 19.14 -4.50
C SER A 181 -26.57 18.98 -5.65
N ALA A 182 -25.27 18.86 -5.35
CA ALA A 182 -24.23 18.72 -6.37
C ALA A 182 -24.41 17.52 -7.28
N LEU A 183 -25.04 16.43 -6.81
CA LEU A 183 -25.37 15.27 -7.65
C LEU A 183 -26.36 15.66 -8.75
N LYS A 184 -27.40 16.43 -8.42
CA LYS A 184 -28.39 16.90 -9.39
C LYS A 184 -27.79 17.88 -10.41
N ASP A 185 -26.80 18.64 -9.98
CA ASP A 185 -26.11 19.62 -10.81
C ASP A 185 -24.99 18.99 -11.66
N GLY A 186 -24.79 17.69 -11.59
CA GLY A 186 -23.71 17.00 -12.30
C GLY A 186 -22.31 17.32 -11.79
N LYS A 187 -22.19 17.81 -10.54
CA LYS A 187 -20.94 18.24 -9.90
C LYS A 187 -20.42 17.25 -8.87
N ALA A 188 -21.19 16.20 -8.53
CA ALA A 188 -20.74 15.14 -7.65
C ALA A 188 -19.60 14.35 -8.30
N ASN A 189 -18.62 13.91 -7.50
CA ASN A 189 -17.55 13.06 -7.99
C ASN A 189 -17.92 11.59 -7.72
N ILE A 190 -18.08 10.81 -8.77
CA ILE A 190 -18.44 9.39 -8.70
C ILE A 190 -17.43 8.61 -9.52
N GLY A 191 -16.88 7.55 -8.94
CA GLY A 191 -15.93 6.74 -9.68
C GLY A 191 -15.83 5.32 -9.15
N SER A 192 -15.25 4.47 -9.99
CA SER A 192 -14.85 3.11 -9.63
C SER A 192 -13.55 2.74 -10.34
N LYS A 193 -12.81 1.84 -9.75
CA LYS A 193 -11.56 1.35 -10.31
C LYS A 193 -11.38 -0.12 -10.00
N LYS A 194 -10.92 -0.88 -10.99
CA LYS A 194 -10.47 -2.26 -10.82
C LYS A 194 -9.02 -2.37 -11.23
N THR A 195 -8.21 -2.99 -10.37
CA THR A 195 -6.76 -3.08 -10.52
C THR A 195 -6.29 -4.51 -10.28
N PRO A 196 -6.42 -5.41 -11.28
CA PRO A 196 -5.86 -6.74 -11.19
C PRO A 196 -4.35 -6.70 -11.46
N THR A 197 -3.58 -7.43 -10.65
CA THR A 197 -2.14 -7.60 -10.86
C THR A 197 -1.74 -9.05 -10.60
N ASN A 198 -0.86 -9.58 -11.44
CA ASN A 198 -0.33 -10.92 -11.33
C ASN A 198 1.19 -10.89 -11.35
N LEU A 199 1.79 -11.76 -10.55
CA LEU A 199 3.22 -11.94 -10.47
C LEU A 199 3.54 -13.43 -10.51
N ILE A 200 4.39 -13.81 -11.45
CA ILE A 200 4.87 -15.18 -11.61
C ILE A 200 6.37 -15.18 -11.40
N GLY A 201 6.88 -16.08 -10.57
CA GLY A 201 8.30 -16.16 -10.31
C GLY A 201 8.81 -17.60 -10.30
N PHE A 202 9.94 -17.81 -10.95
CA PHE A 202 10.76 -19.01 -10.84
C PHE A 202 12.02 -18.64 -10.06
N PHE A 203 12.41 -19.43 -9.09
CA PHE A 203 13.57 -19.11 -8.29
C PHE A 203 14.36 -20.34 -7.92
N GLY A 204 15.66 -20.15 -7.77
CA GLY A 204 16.57 -21.18 -7.32
C GLY A 204 17.63 -20.61 -6.40
N ARG A 205 18.07 -21.40 -5.44
CA ARG A 205 19.14 -21.07 -4.50
C ARG A 205 19.99 -22.29 -4.24
N ALA A 206 21.29 -22.12 -4.34
CA ALA A 206 22.27 -23.14 -3.95
C ALA A 206 23.13 -22.57 -2.82
N THR A 207 23.32 -23.34 -1.77
CA THR A 207 24.23 -23.01 -0.67
C THR A 207 25.23 -24.14 -0.50
N TYR A 208 26.46 -23.76 -0.24
CA TYR A 208 27.54 -24.68 0.07
C TYR A 208 28.28 -24.23 1.32
N SER A 209 28.59 -25.16 2.19
CA SER A 209 29.41 -24.92 3.37
C SER A 209 30.49 -25.98 3.49
N PHE A 210 31.73 -25.54 3.68
CA PHE A 210 32.87 -26.42 3.94
C PHE A 210 33.39 -26.19 5.36
N LYS A 211 33.43 -27.29 6.14
CA LYS A 211 33.86 -27.28 7.57
C LYS A 211 33.12 -26.28 8.43
N ASN A 212 31.89 -25.85 8.09
CA ASN A 212 31.16 -24.75 8.69
C ASN A 212 31.92 -23.41 8.70
N ARG A 213 33.00 -23.28 7.92
CA ARG A 213 33.93 -22.16 7.90
C ARG A 213 33.78 -21.31 6.65
N TYR A 214 33.78 -21.93 5.50
CA TYR A 214 33.62 -21.27 4.21
C TYR A 214 32.19 -21.50 3.70
N LEU A 215 31.50 -20.40 3.44
CA LEU A 215 30.11 -20.41 3.05
C LEU A 215 29.96 -19.74 1.69
N LEU A 216 29.27 -20.39 0.77
CA LEU A 216 28.93 -19.84 -0.54
C LEU A 216 27.43 -19.96 -0.75
N MET A 217 26.82 -18.91 -1.28
CA MET A 217 25.42 -18.92 -1.69
C MET A 217 25.29 -18.24 -3.04
N GLY A 218 24.60 -18.90 -3.98
CA GLY A 218 24.11 -18.32 -5.22
C GLY A 218 22.60 -18.42 -5.27
N ALA A 219 21.92 -17.39 -5.75
CA ALA A 219 20.49 -17.42 -5.98
C ALA A 219 20.15 -16.71 -7.30
N LEU A 220 19.08 -17.17 -7.92
CA LEU A 220 18.54 -16.63 -9.15
C LEU A 220 17.02 -16.56 -9.03
N ARG A 221 16.43 -15.44 -9.39
CA ARG A 221 14.99 -15.28 -9.53
C ARG A 221 14.68 -14.72 -10.91
N TYR A 222 13.76 -15.37 -11.59
CA TYR A 222 13.21 -14.93 -12.87
C TYR A 222 11.72 -14.65 -12.66
N GLU A 223 11.29 -13.42 -12.86
CA GLU A 223 9.98 -12.93 -12.43
C GLU A 223 9.30 -12.12 -13.52
N GLY A 224 8.03 -12.43 -13.77
CA GLY A 224 7.16 -11.72 -14.70
C GLY A 224 6.03 -10.98 -13.97
N ALA A 225 5.83 -9.71 -14.29
CA ALA A 225 4.82 -8.83 -13.70
C ALA A 225 3.81 -8.38 -14.75
N SER A 226 2.51 -8.58 -14.47
CA SER A 226 1.42 -8.20 -15.38
C SER A 226 1.33 -6.68 -15.61
N GLN A 227 1.84 -5.87 -14.67
CA GLN A 227 1.87 -4.41 -14.79
C GLN A 227 2.70 -3.95 -16.00
N LEU A 228 3.71 -4.76 -16.39
CA LEU A 228 4.63 -4.48 -17.49
C LEU A 228 4.31 -5.32 -18.74
N TRP A 229 3.18 -6.03 -18.75
CA TRP A 229 2.77 -6.82 -19.91
C TRP A 229 2.63 -5.93 -21.15
N GLY A 230 3.14 -6.40 -22.28
CA GLY A 230 3.20 -5.60 -23.53
C GLY A 230 4.45 -4.74 -23.67
N THR A 231 5.37 -4.78 -22.68
CA THR A 231 6.70 -4.14 -22.78
C THR A 231 7.80 -5.20 -22.86
N ASP A 232 8.99 -4.82 -23.32
CA ASP A 232 10.18 -5.69 -23.34
C ASP A 232 10.67 -6.03 -21.92
N ASN A 233 10.19 -5.34 -20.90
CA ASN A 233 10.59 -5.49 -19.50
C ASN A 233 9.55 -6.25 -18.64
N ALA A 234 8.64 -6.98 -19.25
CA ALA A 234 7.62 -7.75 -18.52
C ALA A 234 8.23 -8.83 -17.61
N TRP A 235 9.43 -9.31 -17.96
CA TRP A 235 10.20 -10.28 -17.20
C TRP A 235 11.55 -9.72 -16.77
N GLY A 236 11.92 -9.97 -15.52
CA GLY A 236 13.19 -9.57 -14.93
C GLY A 236 13.98 -10.75 -14.39
N LEU A 237 15.32 -10.69 -14.52
CA LEU A 237 16.26 -11.66 -13.96
C LEU A 237 17.05 -11.02 -12.82
N PHE A 238 17.03 -11.65 -11.65
CA PHE A 238 17.61 -11.13 -10.41
C PHE A 238 18.62 -12.12 -9.83
N PRO A 239 19.88 -12.10 -10.28
CA PRO A 239 20.94 -12.93 -9.73
C PRO A 239 21.50 -12.35 -8.44
N SER A 240 21.95 -13.23 -7.54
CA SER A 240 22.70 -12.85 -6.35
C SER A 240 23.74 -13.92 -5.97
N ILE A 241 24.84 -13.46 -5.40
CA ILE A 241 25.92 -14.30 -4.88
C ILE A 241 26.41 -13.74 -3.56
N SER A 242 26.74 -14.60 -2.61
CA SER A 242 27.42 -14.20 -1.38
C SER A 242 28.43 -15.23 -0.93
N VAL A 243 29.51 -14.74 -0.36
CA VAL A 243 30.60 -15.54 0.24
C VAL A 243 30.71 -15.15 1.71
N GLY A 244 30.85 -16.14 2.57
CA GLY A 244 31.04 -15.95 4.01
C GLY A 244 32.25 -16.74 4.52
N TRP A 245 33.00 -16.12 5.41
CA TRP A 245 34.13 -16.74 6.09
C TRP A 245 33.96 -16.58 7.60
N ARG A 246 33.85 -17.70 8.31
CA ARG A 246 33.83 -17.73 9.78
C ARG A 246 35.25 -17.79 10.28
N ILE A 247 35.80 -16.65 10.61
CA ILE A 247 37.22 -16.47 11.00
C ILE A 247 37.51 -17.17 12.35
N THR A 248 36.52 -17.16 13.23
CA THR A 248 36.63 -17.84 14.54
C THR A 248 36.84 -19.35 14.45
N GLU A 249 36.42 -19.96 13.33
CA GLU A 249 36.62 -21.39 13.09
C GLU A 249 38.04 -21.74 12.57
N GLU A 250 38.87 -20.71 12.32
CA GLU A 250 40.26 -20.90 11.91
C GLU A 250 41.16 -21.33 13.07
N ALA A 251 42.19 -22.12 12.73
CA ALA A 251 43.11 -22.64 13.76
C ALA A 251 43.82 -21.53 14.55
N PHE A 252 44.17 -20.43 13.88
CA PHE A 252 44.82 -19.29 14.49
C PHE A 252 43.94 -18.49 15.45
N MET A 253 42.59 -18.66 15.39
CA MET A 253 41.63 -17.97 16.24
C MET A 253 41.17 -18.79 17.43
N LYS A 254 41.51 -20.07 17.53
CA LYS A 254 41.04 -20.96 18.61
C LYS A 254 41.46 -20.56 20.01
N ASN A 255 42.59 -19.90 20.16
CA ASN A 255 43.15 -19.52 21.45
C ASN A 255 42.79 -18.10 21.91
N GLN A 256 42.10 -17.33 21.09
CA GLN A 256 41.63 -16.00 21.43
C GLN A 256 40.31 -16.07 22.24
N LYS A 257 40.07 -15.08 23.11
CA LYS A 257 38.89 -14.99 23.98
C LYS A 257 38.10 -13.69 23.78
N ILE A 258 38.42 -12.92 22.71
CA ILE A 258 37.86 -11.60 22.47
C ILE A 258 36.55 -11.72 21.69
N PHE A 259 36.48 -12.67 20.76
CA PHE A 259 35.33 -12.85 19.87
C PHE A 259 34.76 -14.27 20.01
N ASP A 260 33.49 -14.40 20.32
CA ASP A 260 32.76 -15.68 20.31
C ASP A 260 32.45 -16.15 18.89
N ASP A 261 32.03 -15.23 18.01
CA ASP A 261 31.85 -15.49 16.58
C ASP A 261 32.28 -14.27 15.75
N LEU A 262 33.31 -14.43 14.94
CA LEU A 262 33.76 -13.44 13.98
C LEU A 262 33.58 -13.98 12.56
N LYS A 263 32.69 -13.32 11.78
CA LYS A 263 32.34 -13.72 10.42
C LYS A 263 32.44 -12.54 9.48
N LEU A 264 33.16 -12.72 8.38
CA LEU A 264 33.17 -11.80 7.24
C LEU A 264 32.18 -12.32 6.18
N ARG A 265 31.34 -11.43 5.64
CA ARG A 265 30.45 -11.74 4.53
C ARG A 265 30.53 -10.64 3.47
N VAL A 266 30.63 -11.06 2.22
CA VAL A 266 30.55 -10.19 1.05
C VAL A 266 29.46 -10.74 0.14
N GLY A 267 28.62 -9.88 -0.40
CA GLY A 267 27.57 -10.27 -1.33
C GLY A 267 27.29 -9.20 -2.36
N TYR A 268 26.86 -9.64 -3.51
CA TYR A 268 26.39 -8.82 -4.61
C TYR A 268 25.06 -9.39 -5.12
N GLY A 269 24.15 -8.53 -5.50
CA GLY A 269 22.88 -8.95 -6.09
C GLY A 269 22.22 -7.84 -6.88
N VAL A 270 21.44 -8.26 -7.87
CA VAL A 270 20.57 -7.38 -8.65
C VAL A 270 19.16 -7.50 -8.07
N THR A 271 18.53 -6.37 -7.81
CA THR A 271 17.15 -6.29 -7.33
C THR A 271 16.32 -5.42 -8.24
N GLY A 272 15.02 -5.66 -8.30
CA GLY A 272 14.06 -4.83 -9.02
C GLY A 272 12.88 -4.45 -8.14
N SER A 273 12.15 -3.44 -8.54
CA SER A 273 10.85 -3.08 -7.97
C SER A 273 9.77 -3.08 -9.04
N GLN A 274 8.58 -3.52 -8.67
CA GLN A 274 7.44 -3.48 -9.57
C GLN A 274 6.76 -2.11 -9.46
N PRO A 275 6.24 -1.59 -10.59
CA PRO A 275 5.38 -0.41 -10.55
C PRO A 275 4.09 -0.72 -9.81
N LYS A 276 3.52 0.30 -9.16
CA LYS A 276 2.24 0.17 -8.43
C LYS A 276 1.04 0.14 -9.37
N ASP A 277 1.12 0.89 -10.47
CA ASP A 277 0.02 1.04 -11.41
C ASP A 277 -0.02 -0.13 -12.39
N PRO A 278 -1.21 -0.70 -12.64
CA PRO A 278 -1.38 -1.75 -13.64
C PRO A 278 -1.37 -1.16 -15.06
N PHE A 279 -1.24 -2.02 -16.04
CA PHE A 279 -1.42 -1.69 -17.46
C PHE A 279 -0.45 -0.64 -18.02
N LEU A 280 0.73 -0.49 -17.46
CA LEU A 280 1.70 0.50 -17.93
C LEU A 280 2.21 0.24 -19.37
N GLY A 281 2.12 -1.01 -19.82
CA GLY A 281 2.44 -1.41 -21.19
C GLY A 281 1.30 -1.21 -22.19
N VAL A 282 0.12 -0.74 -21.74
CA VAL A 282 -1.06 -0.61 -22.59
C VAL A 282 -1.42 0.87 -22.74
N ALA A 283 -1.58 1.33 -23.97
CA ALA A 283 -2.08 2.67 -24.23
C ALA A 283 -3.57 2.75 -23.84
N MET A 284 -3.86 3.52 -22.79
CA MET A 284 -5.25 3.74 -22.36
C MET A 284 -5.71 5.13 -22.78
N LEU A 285 -6.90 5.18 -23.38
CA LEU A 285 -7.58 6.45 -23.64
C LEU A 285 -8.30 6.90 -22.37
N LYS A 286 -8.07 8.13 -21.97
CA LYS A 286 -8.76 8.77 -20.85
C LYS A 286 -9.60 9.92 -21.39
N TYR A 287 -10.92 9.79 -21.26
CA TYR A 287 -11.83 10.90 -21.49
C TYR A 287 -11.81 11.82 -20.24
N GLY A 288 -11.77 13.11 -20.41
CA GLY A 288 -11.86 13.98 -19.25
C GLY A 288 -11.24 15.38 -19.37
N SER A 289 -10.68 15.69 -20.51
CA SER A 289 -10.26 17.06 -20.80
C SER A 289 -11.27 17.74 -21.71
N TYR A 290 -11.55 19.00 -21.42
CA TYR A 290 -12.32 19.83 -22.32
C TYR A 290 -11.38 20.84 -22.98
N ALA A 291 -11.42 20.97 -24.27
CA ALA A 291 -10.72 22.01 -25.01
C ALA A 291 -11.74 23.01 -25.58
N PHE A 292 -11.40 24.30 -25.53
CA PHE A 292 -12.21 25.32 -26.16
C PHE A 292 -11.82 25.41 -27.64
N VAL A 293 -12.65 24.83 -28.51
CA VAL A 293 -12.40 24.75 -29.96
C VAL A 293 -13.54 25.45 -30.69
N ASN A 294 -13.21 26.42 -31.56
CA ASN A 294 -14.19 27.15 -32.37
C ASN A 294 -15.38 27.73 -31.59
N GLY A 295 -15.12 28.30 -30.39
CA GLY A 295 -16.17 28.92 -29.59
C GLY A 295 -16.99 27.98 -28.73
N ASN A 296 -16.67 26.67 -28.69
CA ASN A 296 -17.36 25.66 -27.89
C ASN A 296 -16.38 24.84 -27.05
N TRP A 297 -16.84 24.40 -25.86
CA TRP A 297 -16.13 23.41 -25.06
C TRP A 297 -16.39 22.01 -25.64
N VAL A 298 -15.35 21.37 -26.11
CA VAL A 298 -15.40 20.02 -26.68
C VAL A 298 -14.62 19.07 -25.76
N GLN A 299 -15.20 17.93 -25.45
CA GLN A 299 -14.50 16.87 -24.73
C GLN A 299 -13.45 16.24 -25.65
N THR A 300 -12.19 16.17 -25.18
CA THR A 300 -11.05 15.61 -25.93
C THR A 300 -10.55 14.33 -25.31
#